data_2b7b9dba8c7c1124f9b83ebd70757970
#
_entry.id   2b7b9dba8c7c1124f9b83ebd70757970
#
_cell.length_a   1.000
_cell.length_b   1.000
_cell.length_c   1.000
_cell.angle_alpha   90.00
_cell.angle_beta   90.00
_cell.angle_gamma   90.00
#
_symmetry.space_group_name_H-M   'P 1'
#
loop_
_entity.id
_entity.type
_entity.pdbx_description
1 polymer ?
#
loop_
_entity_poly.entity_id
_entity_poly.type
_entity_poly.pdbx_seq_one_letter_code
_entity_poly.pdbx_strand_id
1 'polypeptide(L)'
;MQAATPRTIVLPQKVVAGAAATLAVLDSAGRMLPNAVVELSGGQKVTTDATGRALFTVPSEPGVLAARIPGHDASASAPIVKSAGPETQTSVESPSTAVRVLAVPHFISLHDRFAVEGAGFRGEADANRVFLSDQACLVLASSPVSLVVLPGLHIPIGPINLHVTVAGHDAGLHPVVMVLLEFSGPPETPPAGAQGKLSVRVRGARERLAVEVRNASPEVIQLSRGNVERVTTSGGERNAAEIEAKFLTSGDYTLTARLIPTDSGLPDLEAARQKLVAARALATGNWAARADRVIRQIDRAPQDIAEIRAELERMLNDKPPGEFAFLVESAWQEFQKNN
;
A
#
# COMPACT_ATOMS: atom_id res chain seq x y z
N MET A 1 -35.93 -4.69 -5.29
CA MET A 1 -34.45 -4.63 -5.24
C MET A 1 -34.10 -3.41 -4.42
N GLN A 2 -33.48 -3.60 -3.27
CA GLN A 2 -32.98 -2.46 -2.48
C GLN A 2 -31.76 -1.87 -3.18
N ALA A 3 -31.74 -0.54 -3.38
CA ALA A 3 -30.59 0.11 -4.00
C ALA A 3 -29.34 -0.13 -3.14
N ALA A 4 -28.25 -0.54 -3.75
CA ALA A 4 -27.00 -0.76 -3.03
C ALA A 4 -26.49 0.59 -2.49
N THR A 5 -26.25 0.63 -1.17
CA THR A 5 -25.80 1.85 -0.49
C THR A 5 -24.28 1.99 -0.62
N PRO A 6 -23.75 3.12 -1.12
CA PRO A 6 -22.32 3.33 -1.21
C PRO A 6 -21.69 3.43 0.19
N ARG A 7 -20.56 2.73 0.41
CA ARG A 7 -19.85 2.74 1.71
C ARG A 7 -18.40 3.18 1.60
N THR A 8 -17.77 3.02 0.45
CA THR A 8 -16.33 3.28 0.34
C THR A 8 -16.01 3.92 -0.99
N ILE A 9 -15.31 5.03 -0.95
CA ILE A 9 -14.64 5.63 -2.11
C ILE A 9 -13.19 5.12 -2.09
N VAL A 10 -12.71 4.64 -3.24
CA VAL A 10 -11.32 4.22 -3.43
C VAL A 10 -10.65 5.28 -4.30
N LEU A 11 -9.68 5.99 -3.74
CA LEU A 11 -8.80 6.92 -4.46
C LEU A 11 -7.40 6.30 -4.57
N PRO A 12 -6.60 6.68 -5.59
CA PRO A 12 -5.16 6.45 -5.56
C PRO A 12 -4.55 7.06 -4.29
N GLN A 13 -3.49 6.48 -3.76
CA GLN A 13 -2.83 7.02 -2.56
C GLN A 13 -2.21 8.41 -2.79
N LYS A 14 -1.80 8.68 -4.04
CA LYS A 14 -1.28 9.97 -4.49
C LYS A 14 -1.84 10.26 -5.88
N VAL A 15 -2.14 11.52 -6.16
CA VAL A 15 -2.60 11.98 -7.49
C VAL A 15 -1.71 13.13 -7.97
N VAL A 16 -1.58 13.28 -9.27
CA VAL A 16 -0.71 14.29 -9.89
C VAL A 16 -1.55 15.48 -10.37
N ALA A 17 -1.14 16.68 -9.99
CA ALA A 17 -1.82 17.93 -10.39
C ALA A 17 -2.02 18.02 -11.91
N GLY A 18 -3.24 18.31 -12.34
CA GLY A 18 -3.63 18.45 -13.75
C GLY A 18 -3.70 17.13 -14.53
N ALA A 19 -3.32 15.99 -13.95
CA ALA A 19 -3.35 14.71 -14.64
C ALA A 19 -4.72 14.01 -14.53
N ALA A 20 -4.96 13.04 -15.40
CA ALA A 20 -6.08 12.14 -15.29
C ALA A 20 -5.88 11.14 -14.14
N ALA A 21 -6.98 10.80 -13.47
CA ALA A 21 -7.01 9.77 -12.44
C ALA A 21 -8.36 9.04 -12.43
N THR A 22 -8.38 7.80 -11.97
CA THR A 22 -9.61 7.01 -11.80
C THR A 22 -9.86 6.74 -10.33
N LEU A 23 -11.10 6.91 -9.89
CA LEU A 23 -11.60 6.46 -8.59
C LEU A 23 -12.58 5.30 -8.78
N ALA A 24 -12.86 4.57 -7.68
CA ALA A 24 -13.93 3.60 -7.63
C ALA A 24 -14.84 3.82 -6.42
N VAL A 25 -16.08 3.37 -6.52
CA VAL A 25 -17.03 3.34 -5.41
C VAL A 25 -17.46 1.90 -5.15
N LEU A 26 -17.44 1.50 -3.87
CA LEU A 26 -17.84 0.18 -3.42
C LEU A 26 -19.08 0.27 -2.53
N ASP A 27 -19.95 -0.74 -2.64
CA ASP A 27 -21.10 -0.93 -1.75
C ASP A 27 -20.67 -1.55 -0.39
N SER A 28 -21.65 -1.82 0.47
CA SER A 28 -21.42 -2.44 1.78
C SER A 28 -20.89 -3.86 1.72
N ALA A 29 -21.03 -4.53 0.59
CA ALA A 29 -20.51 -5.88 0.35
C ALA A 29 -19.14 -5.86 -0.38
N GLY A 30 -18.55 -4.68 -0.58
CA GLY A 30 -17.28 -4.51 -1.28
C GLY A 30 -17.37 -4.65 -2.80
N ARG A 31 -18.57 -4.65 -3.37
CA ARG A 31 -18.78 -4.75 -4.83
C ARG A 31 -18.75 -3.37 -5.45
N MET A 32 -18.24 -3.29 -6.67
CA MET A 32 -18.20 -2.06 -7.47
C MET A 32 -19.60 -1.51 -7.68
N LEU A 33 -19.80 -0.22 -7.43
CA LEU A 33 -21.10 0.45 -7.47
C LEU A 33 -21.18 1.40 -8.69
N PRO A 34 -21.93 1.04 -9.73
CA PRO A 34 -22.18 1.93 -10.88
C PRO A 34 -23.15 3.05 -10.52
N ASN A 35 -23.11 4.13 -11.32
CA ASN A 35 -23.97 5.31 -11.22
C ASN A 35 -23.91 6.05 -9.86
N ALA A 36 -22.85 5.86 -9.09
CA ALA A 36 -22.62 6.63 -7.86
C ALA A 36 -22.09 8.02 -8.21
N VAL A 37 -22.72 9.06 -7.67
CA VAL A 37 -22.27 10.45 -7.86
C VAL A 37 -21.28 10.79 -6.75
N VAL A 38 -20.07 11.19 -7.12
CA VAL A 38 -18.99 11.61 -6.20
C VAL A 38 -18.71 13.09 -6.43
N GLU A 39 -18.70 13.86 -5.35
CA GLU A 39 -18.24 15.26 -5.35
C GLU A 39 -16.77 15.30 -4.97
N LEU A 40 -15.96 15.95 -5.80
CA LEU A 40 -14.55 16.20 -5.56
C LEU A 40 -14.33 17.61 -5.00
N SER A 41 -13.22 17.82 -4.31
CA SER A 41 -12.77 19.18 -3.92
C SER A 41 -12.70 20.08 -5.16
N GLY A 42 -13.12 21.34 -5.01
CA GLY A 42 -13.29 22.27 -6.15
C GLY A 42 -14.66 22.19 -6.83
N GLY A 43 -15.60 21.38 -6.33
CA GLY A 43 -17.00 21.34 -6.81
C GLY A 43 -17.23 20.47 -8.05
N GLN A 44 -16.22 19.79 -8.56
CA GLN A 44 -16.37 18.84 -9.65
C GLN A 44 -17.22 17.65 -9.20
N LYS A 45 -18.20 17.24 -10.02
CA LYS A 45 -18.98 16.03 -9.82
C LYS A 45 -18.65 15.01 -10.90
N VAL A 46 -18.44 13.78 -10.48
CA VAL A 46 -18.22 12.65 -11.38
C VAL A 46 -19.19 11.53 -11.05
N THR A 47 -19.54 10.74 -12.04
CA THR A 47 -20.46 9.59 -11.88
C THR A 47 -19.72 8.34 -12.28
N THR A 48 -19.80 7.29 -11.45
CA THR A 48 -19.21 6.00 -11.78
C THR A 48 -19.93 5.35 -12.96
N ASP A 49 -19.16 4.75 -13.85
CA ASP A 49 -19.63 4.02 -15.02
C ASP A 49 -20.22 2.63 -14.66
N ALA A 50 -20.50 1.81 -15.66
CA ALA A 50 -21.02 0.45 -15.48
C ALA A 50 -20.07 -0.46 -14.71
N THR A 51 -18.77 -0.13 -14.63
CA THR A 51 -17.76 -0.87 -13.86
C THR A 51 -17.59 -0.35 -12.42
N GLY A 52 -18.35 0.70 -12.03
CA GLY A 52 -18.24 1.32 -10.71
C GLY A 52 -17.03 2.24 -10.55
N ARG A 53 -16.41 2.67 -11.66
CA ARG A 53 -15.25 3.57 -11.69
C ARG A 53 -15.60 4.91 -12.36
N ALA A 54 -14.88 5.96 -12.02
CA ALA A 54 -15.00 7.25 -12.67
C ALA A 54 -13.63 7.85 -12.97
N LEU A 55 -13.41 8.22 -14.24
CA LEU A 55 -12.25 8.97 -14.68
C LEU A 55 -12.50 10.47 -14.43
N PHE A 56 -11.49 11.17 -13.92
CA PHE A 56 -11.57 12.61 -13.67
C PHE A 56 -10.20 13.28 -13.87
N THR A 57 -10.21 14.61 -13.99
CA THR A 57 -8.98 15.40 -14.02
C THR A 57 -8.70 15.97 -12.62
N VAL A 58 -7.51 15.76 -12.11
CA VAL A 58 -7.05 16.26 -10.81
C VAL A 58 -6.89 17.80 -10.90
N PRO A 59 -7.27 18.58 -9.86
CA PRO A 59 -6.98 20.01 -9.81
C PRO A 59 -5.49 20.31 -10.07
N SER A 60 -5.23 21.44 -10.75
CA SER A 60 -3.86 21.82 -11.13
C SER A 60 -3.02 22.34 -9.98
N GLU A 61 -3.63 22.66 -8.84
CA GLU A 61 -2.93 23.18 -7.67
C GLU A 61 -2.57 22.01 -6.71
N PRO A 62 -1.35 22.01 -6.14
CA PRO A 62 -0.99 21.07 -5.10
C PRO A 62 -1.89 21.24 -3.86
N GLY A 63 -2.14 20.14 -3.15
CA GLY A 63 -2.99 20.17 -1.96
C GLY A 63 -3.53 18.80 -1.62
N VAL A 64 -4.78 18.75 -1.22
CA VAL A 64 -5.48 17.50 -0.91
C VAL A 64 -6.74 17.41 -1.79
N LEU A 65 -6.82 16.34 -2.57
CA LEU A 65 -8.04 15.95 -3.24
C LEU A 65 -8.96 15.28 -2.21
N ALA A 66 -10.10 15.87 -1.94
CA ALA A 66 -11.15 15.25 -1.15
C ALA A 66 -12.27 14.76 -2.07
N ALA A 67 -12.83 13.60 -1.78
CA ALA A 67 -13.96 13.01 -2.48
C ALA A 67 -15.03 12.61 -1.45
N ARG A 68 -16.29 12.87 -1.75
CA ARG A 68 -17.45 12.49 -0.91
C ARG A 68 -18.63 12.07 -1.74
N ILE A 69 -19.50 11.27 -1.15
CA ILE A 69 -20.80 10.94 -1.77
C ILE A 69 -21.89 11.75 -1.05
N PRO A 70 -22.64 12.63 -1.77
CA PRO A 70 -23.68 13.43 -1.16
C PRO A 70 -24.74 12.57 -0.46
N GLY A 71 -25.08 12.94 0.79
CA GLY A 71 -26.08 12.21 1.59
C GLY A 71 -25.59 10.90 2.22
N HIS A 72 -24.29 10.61 2.14
CA HIS A 72 -23.66 9.42 2.75
C HIS A 72 -22.38 9.81 3.49
N ASP A 73 -22.01 9.02 4.52
CA ASP A 73 -20.77 9.23 5.28
C ASP A 73 -19.49 8.77 4.55
N ALA A 74 -19.62 8.34 3.29
CA ALA A 74 -18.50 7.88 2.49
C ALA A 74 -17.65 9.07 2.02
N SER A 75 -16.40 9.11 2.48
CA SER A 75 -15.40 10.09 2.08
C SER A 75 -14.02 9.47 1.94
N ALA A 76 -13.19 10.07 1.09
CA ALA A 76 -11.79 9.69 0.90
C ALA A 76 -10.96 10.93 0.57
N SER A 77 -9.66 10.88 0.81
CA SER A 77 -8.75 11.94 0.44
C SER A 77 -7.41 11.39 -0.05
N ALA A 78 -6.75 12.15 -0.93
CA ALA A 78 -5.43 11.83 -1.46
C ALA A 78 -4.61 13.12 -1.64
N PRO A 79 -3.30 13.13 -1.34
CA PRO A 79 -2.44 14.26 -1.61
C PRO A 79 -2.28 14.48 -3.12
N ILE A 80 -2.36 15.75 -3.54
CA ILE A 80 -2.06 16.20 -4.89
C ILE A 80 -0.58 16.58 -4.93
N VAL A 81 0.23 15.79 -5.65
CA VAL A 81 1.64 16.08 -5.85
C VAL A 81 1.85 16.88 -7.14
N LYS A 82 2.90 17.69 -7.19
CA LYS A 82 3.28 18.37 -8.43
C LYS A 82 3.65 17.34 -9.49
N SER A 83 3.27 17.60 -10.73
CA SER A 83 3.92 16.90 -11.86
C SER A 83 5.42 17.11 -11.75
N ALA A 84 6.20 16.04 -11.80
CA ALA A 84 7.63 16.18 -12.07
C ALA A 84 7.71 16.81 -13.47
N GLY A 85 7.97 18.12 -13.51
CA GLY A 85 8.17 18.84 -14.77
C GLY A 85 9.28 18.15 -15.56
N PRO A 86 9.32 18.26 -16.89
CA PRO A 86 10.47 17.78 -17.65
C PRO A 86 11.69 18.52 -17.11
N GLU A 87 12.58 17.81 -16.43
CA GLU A 87 13.93 18.28 -16.23
C GLU A 87 14.45 18.60 -17.63
N THR A 88 14.96 19.81 -17.78
CA THR A 88 15.50 20.37 -19.04
C THR A 88 16.63 19.47 -19.53
N GLN A 89 16.33 18.35 -20.14
CA GLN A 89 17.25 17.56 -20.90
C GLN A 89 17.09 17.98 -22.37
N THR A 90 18.06 18.79 -22.81
CA THR A 90 18.33 19.08 -24.20
C THR A 90 18.74 17.80 -24.91
N SER A 91 17.79 16.97 -25.28
CA SER A 91 17.98 15.84 -26.19
C SER A 91 16.66 15.54 -26.87
N VAL A 92 16.67 15.60 -28.18
CA VAL A 92 15.56 15.28 -29.09
C VAL A 92 15.37 13.76 -29.11
N GLU A 93 14.79 13.20 -28.04
CA GLU A 93 14.17 11.87 -28.04
C GLU A 93 12.86 12.00 -27.29
N SER A 94 11.77 11.52 -27.90
CA SER A 94 10.44 11.47 -27.27
C SER A 94 10.58 10.87 -25.87
N PRO A 95 10.06 11.52 -24.81
CA PRO A 95 10.15 10.98 -23.46
C PRO A 95 9.31 9.71 -23.40
N SER A 96 9.91 8.58 -23.67
CA SER A 96 9.39 7.28 -23.25
C SER A 96 9.42 7.30 -21.73
N THR A 97 8.30 7.68 -21.11
CA THR A 97 8.16 7.62 -19.66
C THR A 97 8.18 6.15 -19.28
N ALA A 98 9.36 5.64 -18.98
CA ALA A 98 9.55 4.25 -18.61
C ALA A 98 8.64 3.95 -17.39
N VAL A 99 7.80 2.94 -17.53
CA VAL A 99 6.96 2.46 -16.42
C VAL A 99 7.87 1.88 -15.35
N ARG A 100 7.67 2.29 -14.10
CA ARG A 100 8.46 1.84 -12.95
C ARG A 100 7.56 1.63 -11.75
N VAL A 101 7.75 0.52 -11.05
CA VAL A 101 7.23 0.31 -9.70
C VAL A 101 8.29 0.77 -8.71
N LEU A 102 7.95 1.68 -7.83
CA LEU A 102 8.83 2.25 -6.80
C LEU A 102 8.60 1.62 -5.44
N ALA A 103 7.34 1.33 -5.10
CA ALA A 103 7.00 0.66 -3.86
C ALA A 103 5.76 -0.23 -4.03
N VAL A 104 5.79 -1.36 -3.36
CA VAL A 104 4.68 -2.31 -3.22
C VAL A 104 4.74 -2.93 -1.83
N PRO A 105 3.62 -3.22 -1.14
CA PRO A 105 3.66 -3.91 0.13
C PRO A 105 4.33 -5.27 -0.02
N HIS A 106 5.26 -5.59 0.89
CA HIS A 106 5.90 -6.91 0.90
C HIS A 106 4.89 -8.03 1.17
N PHE A 107 3.95 -7.80 2.09
CA PHE A 107 2.85 -8.71 2.38
C PHE A 107 1.53 -8.17 1.83
N ILE A 108 0.84 -8.97 1.02
CA ILE A 108 -0.45 -8.63 0.41
C ILE A 108 -1.50 -9.62 0.91
N SER A 109 -2.58 -9.11 1.47
CA SER A 109 -3.72 -9.95 1.86
C SER A 109 -4.56 -10.33 0.65
N LEU A 110 -4.94 -11.61 0.56
CA LEU A 110 -5.75 -12.13 -0.55
C LEU A 110 -7.11 -11.44 -0.66
N HIS A 111 -7.67 -10.97 0.44
CA HIS A 111 -9.02 -10.40 0.51
C HIS A 111 -9.03 -8.89 0.68
N ASP A 112 -7.88 -8.22 0.66
CA ASP A 112 -7.80 -6.79 0.82
C ASP A 112 -7.11 -6.13 -0.38
N ARG A 113 -7.42 -4.86 -0.59
CA ARG A 113 -6.77 -4.05 -1.61
C ARG A 113 -5.41 -3.58 -1.13
N PHE A 114 -4.50 -3.42 -2.07
CA PHE A 114 -3.17 -2.89 -1.81
C PHE A 114 -2.83 -1.78 -2.81
N ALA A 115 -1.85 -0.96 -2.47
CA ALA A 115 -1.36 0.08 -3.35
C ALA A 115 -0.04 -0.31 -3.99
N VAL A 116 0.16 0.13 -5.22
CA VAL A 116 1.42 0.11 -5.95
C VAL A 116 1.81 1.54 -6.24
N GLU A 117 2.93 1.99 -5.71
CA GLU A 117 3.49 3.29 -6.03
C GLU A 117 4.51 3.16 -7.17
N GLY A 118 4.56 4.16 -8.04
CA GLY A 118 5.43 4.08 -9.21
C GLY A 118 5.45 5.35 -10.04
N ALA A 119 5.86 5.20 -11.28
CA ALA A 119 5.83 6.27 -12.28
C ALA A 119 5.48 5.68 -13.65
N GLY A 120 4.92 6.52 -14.52
CA GLY A 120 4.53 6.13 -15.88
C GLY A 120 3.23 5.33 -15.95
N PHE A 121 2.47 5.21 -14.86
CA PHE A 121 1.13 4.65 -14.88
C PHE A 121 0.17 5.56 -15.64
N ARG A 122 -0.98 5.02 -16.04
CA ARG A 122 -2.03 5.78 -16.71
C ARG A 122 -3.14 6.13 -15.72
N GLY A 123 -3.76 7.29 -15.94
CA GLY A 123 -4.92 7.71 -15.16
C GLY A 123 -6.12 6.80 -15.38
N GLU A 124 -6.27 6.23 -16.56
CA GLU A 124 -7.27 5.23 -16.91
C GLU A 124 -6.91 3.88 -16.28
N ALA A 125 -7.76 3.36 -15.41
CA ALA A 125 -7.49 2.12 -14.68
C ALA A 125 -7.22 0.93 -15.61
N ASP A 126 -7.97 0.78 -16.70
CA ASP A 126 -7.88 -0.35 -17.63
C ASP A 126 -6.62 -0.32 -18.52
N ALA A 127 -5.92 0.82 -18.58
CA ALA A 127 -4.66 0.93 -19.28
C ALA A 127 -3.48 0.34 -18.47
N ASN A 128 -3.71 0.09 -17.17
CA ASN A 128 -2.75 -0.53 -16.25
C ASN A 128 -3.16 -1.96 -15.99
N ARG A 129 -2.27 -2.90 -16.22
CA ARG A 129 -2.50 -4.32 -15.94
C ARG A 129 -1.56 -4.77 -14.84
N VAL A 130 -2.13 -5.33 -13.77
CA VAL A 130 -1.38 -5.86 -12.64
C VAL A 130 -1.66 -7.35 -12.53
N PHE A 131 -0.60 -8.12 -12.36
CA PHE A 131 -0.64 -9.56 -12.18
C PHE A 131 0.07 -9.92 -10.87
N LEU A 132 -0.46 -10.91 -10.17
CA LEU A 132 0.19 -11.60 -9.07
C LEU A 132 0.40 -13.04 -9.53
N SER A 133 1.66 -13.45 -9.71
CA SER A 133 2.02 -14.60 -10.57
C SER A 133 1.41 -14.40 -11.96
N ASP A 134 0.65 -15.38 -12.46
CA ASP A 134 -0.03 -15.32 -13.76
C ASP A 134 -1.49 -14.86 -13.66
N GLN A 135 -1.95 -14.49 -12.47
CA GLN A 135 -3.35 -14.11 -12.22
C GLN A 135 -3.53 -12.61 -12.31
N ALA A 136 -4.46 -12.18 -13.17
CA ALA A 136 -4.81 -10.77 -13.29
C ALA A 136 -5.51 -10.25 -12.03
N CYS A 137 -5.11 -9.06 -11.60
CA CYS A 137 -5.74 -8.32 -10.51
C CYS A 137 -6.63 -7.21 -11.08
N LEU A 138 -7.59 -6.77 -10.28
CA LEU A 138 -8.46 -5.65 -10.64
C LEU A 138 -7.85 -4.33 -10.17
N VAL A 139 -7.58 -3.42 -11.10
CA VAL A 139 -7.18 -2.04 -10.76
C VAL A 139 -8.46 -1.26 -10.45
N LEU A 140 -8.63 -0.89 -9.18
CA LEU A 140 -9.79 -0.13 -8.69
C LEU A 140 -9.64 1.36 -8.96
N ALA A 141 -8.47 1.90 -8.65
CA ALA A 141 -8.16 3.32 -8.80
C ALA A 141 -6.75 3.50 -9.35
N SER A 142 -6.54 4.55 -10.12
CA SER A 142 -5.25 4.81 -10.77
C SER A 142 -4.95 6.30 -10.92
N SER A 143 -3.67 6.61 -10.87
CA SER A 143 -3.06 7.89 -11.20
C SER A 143 -1.69 7.64 -11.83
N PRO A 144 -1.00 8.64 -12.40
CA PRO A 144 0.33 8.45 -12.96
C PRO A 144 1.40 7.90 -12.00
N VAL A 145 1.13 7.96 -10.68
CA VAL A 145 2.11 7.60 -9.62
C VAL A 145 1.60 6.57 -8.62
N SER A 146 0.34 6.16 -8.69
CA SER A 146 -0.25 5.22 -7.72
C SER A 146 -1.39 4.42 -8.33
N LEU A 147 -1.39 3.11 -8.09
CA LEU A 147 -2.48 2.19 -8.40
C LEU A 147 -3.04 1.63 -7.09
N VAL A 148 -4.35 1.45 -7.01
CA VAL A 148 -5.00 0.66 -5.95
C VAL A 148 -5.59 -0.58 -6.60
N VAL A 149 -5.16 -1.73 -6.11
CA VAL A 149 -5.36 -3.03 -6.75
C VAL A 149 -6.06 -3.98 -5.80
N LEU A 150 -7.00 -4.75 -6.32
CA LEU A 150 -7.64 -5.86 -5.62
C LEU A 150 -7.11 -7.19 -6.21
N PRO A 151 -6.58 -8.10 -5.39
CA PRO A 151 -6.14 -9.43 -5.85
C PRO A 151 -7.26 -10.23 -6.49
N GLY A 152 -6.93 -11.11 -7.43
CA GLY A 152 -7.85 -12.08 -8.00
C GLY A 152 -8.14 -13.24 -7.04
N LEU A 153 -9.18 -14.02 -7.32
CA LEU A 153 -9.69 -15.07 -6.39
C LEU A 153 -8.80 -16.32 -6.28
N HIS A 154 -7.93 -16.57 -7.25
CA HIS A 154 -7.17 -17.84 -7.34
C HIS A 154 -5.66 -17.64 -7.25
N ILE A 155 -5.22 -16.59 -6.54
CA ILE A 155 -3.81 -16.32 -6.36
C ILE A 155 -3.25 -17.28 -5.30
N PRO A 156 -2.11 -17.95 -5.57
CA PRO A 156 -1.48 -18.84 -4.61
C PRO A 156 -0.96 -18.08 -3.39
N ILE A 157 -1.08 -18.70 -2.21
CA ILE A 157 -0.57 -18.15 -0.94
C ILE A 157 0.94 -18.44 -0.84
N GLY A 158 1.71 -17.49 -0.34
CA GLY A 158 3.16 -17.58 -0.16
C GLY A 158 3.95 -16.63 -1.06
N PRO A 159 5.25 -16.84 -1.24
CA PRO A 159 6.10 -16.00 -2.08
C PRO A 159 5.68 -16.07 -3.55
N ILE A 160 5.43 -14.93 -4.15
CA ILE A 160 5.02 -14.76 -5.55
C ILE A 160 5.64 -13.49 -6.14
N ASN A 161 5.48 -13.28 -7.44
CA ASN A 161 5.91 -12.05 -8.09
C ASN A 161 4.70 -11.20 -8.48
N LEU A 162 4.80 -9.90 -8.19
CA LEU A 162 3.94 -8.88 -8.77
C LEU A 162 4.55 -8.39 -10.08
N HIS A 163 3.72 -8.22 -11.08
CA HIS A 163 4.08 -7.74 -12.40
C HIS A 163 3.11 -6.64 -12.83
N VAL A 164 3.63 -5.54 -13.33
CA VAL A 164 2.82 -4.41 -13.82
C VAL A 164 3.19 -4.12 -15.27
N THR A 165 2.16 -4.03 -16.13
CA THR A 165 2.32 -3.59 -17.52
C THR A 165 1.39 -2.42 -17.81
N VAL A 166 1.88 -1.43 -18.54
CA VAL A 166 1.13 -0.24 -18.95
C VAL A 166 1.30 -0.03 -20.45
N ALA A 167 0.21 -0.11 -21.19
CA ALA A 167 0.22 0.03 -22.65
C ALA A 167 1.30 -0.85 -23.34
N GLY A 168 1.54 -2.06 -22.82
CA GLY A 168 2.52 -3.01 -23.33
C GLY A 168 3.97 -2.82 -22.82
N HIS A 169 4.24 -1.78 -22.04
CA HIS A 169 5.53 -1.58 -21.37
C HIS A 169 5.54 -2.28 -20.00
N ASP A 170 6.61 -3.01 -19.75
CA ASP A 170 6.82 -3.81 -18.55
C ASP A 170 7.58 -3.01 -17.47
N ALA A 171 7.09 -3.03 -16.24
CA ALA A 171 7.76 -2.43 -15.08
C ALA A 171 8.69 -3.40 -14.33
N GLY A 172 8.82 -4.65 -14.78
CA GLY A 172 9.60 -5.70 -14.14
C GLY A 172 8.82 -6.53 -13.13
N LEU A 173 9.53 -7.49 -12.52
CA LEU A 173 8.98 -8.39 -11.50
C LEU A 173 9.38 -7.91 -10.11
N HIS A 174 8.40 -7.88 -9.20
CA HIS A 174 8.60 -7.45 -7.81
C HIS A 174 8.18 -8.59 -6.87
N PRO A 175 9.11 -9.14 -6.06
CA PRO A 175 8.80 -10.20 -5.13
C PRO A 175 7.89 -9.68 -4.00
N VAL A 176 6.80 -10.41 -3.74
CA VAL A 176 5.84 -10.14 -2.66
C VAL A 176 5.40 -11.44 -2.03
N VAL A 177 4.79 -11.37 -0.86
CA VAL A 177 4.25 -12.54 -0.16
C VAL A 177 2.73 -12.40 -0.05
N MET A 178 2.00 -13.32 -0.70
CA MET A 178 0.55 -13.40 -0.56
C MET A 178 0.18 -14.09 0.73
N VAL A 179 -0.68 -13.46 1.53
CA VAL A 179 -1.16 -14.03 2.79
C VAL A 179 -2.67 -14.12 2.84
N LEU A 180 -3.15 -15.10 3.59
CA LEU A 180 -4.56 -15.27 3.91
C LEU A 180 -4.77 -15.07 5.41
N LEU A 181 -5.71 -14.20 5.78
CA LEU A 181 -6.15 -13.99 7.15
C LEU A 181 -7.38 -14.86 7.42
N GLU A 182 -7.29 -15.74 8.41
CA GLU A 182 -8.35 -16.65 8.80
C GLU A 182 -8.74 -16.42 10.27
N PHE A 183 -10.04 -16.31 10.53
CA PHE A 183 -10.55 -16.28 11.90
C PHE A 183 -10.92 -17.68 12.36
N SER A 184 -10.65 -17.96 13.64
CA SER A 184 -11.25 -19.08 14.35
C SER A 184 -11.79 -18.56 15.69
N GLY A 185 -13.01 -18.96 16.00
CA GLY A 185 -13.69 -18.69 17.26
C GLY A 185 -13.69 -19.90 18.19
N PRO A 186 -14.38 -19.79 19.31
CA PRO A 186 -14.67 -20.94 20.17
C PRO A 186 -15.38 -22.03 19.37
N PRO A 187 -15.11 -23.33 19.65
CA PRO A 187 -15.75 -24.44 18.94
C PRO A 187 -17.27 -24.51 19.13
N GLU A 188 -17.77 -23.95 20.20
CA GLU A 188 -19.20 -23.84 20.50
C GLU A 188 -19.59 -22.37 20.66
N THR A 189 -20.85 -22.04 20.32
CA THR A 189 -21.36 -20.69 20.50
C THR A 189 -21.40 -20.36 22.00
N PRO A 190 -20.61 -19.40 22.48
CA PRO A 190 -20.57 -19.08 23.91
C PRO A 190 -21.91 -18.51 24.38
N PRO A 191 -22.32 -18.83 25.63
CA PRO A 191 -23.52 -18.22 26.21
C PRO A 191 -23.33 -16.71 26.38
N ALA A 192 -24.46 -15.99 26.41
CA ALA A 192 -24.47 -14.55 26.68
C ALA A 192 -23.75 -14.22 28.01
N GLY A 193 -22.90 -13.21 27.99
CA GLY A 193 -22.05 -12.81 29.12
C GLY A 193 -20.73 -13.57 29.25
N ALA A 194 -20.50 -14.65 28.50
CA ALA A 194 -19.26 -15.41 28.54
C ALA A 194 -18.07 -14.64 27.96
N GLN A 195 -16.91 -14.90 28.51
CA GLN A 195 -15.64 -14.51 27.92
C GLN A 195 -15.09 -15.65 27.08
N GLY A 196 -14.46 -15.33 25.96
CA GLY A 196 -13.82 -16.29 25.08
C GLY A 196 -12.65 -15.68 24.33
N LYS A 197 -11.94 -16.54 23.65
CA LYS A 197 -10.81 -16.15 22.81
C LYS A 197 -11.13 -16.38 21.34
N LEU A 198 -10.82 -15.41 20.54
CA LEU A 198 -10.81 -15.49 19.09
C LEU A 198 -9.35 -15.58 18.66
N SER A 199 -9.10 -16.24 17.55
CA SER A 199 -7.76 -16.27 16.97
C SER A 199 -7.83 -15.77 15.52
N VAL A 200 -6.91 -14.89 15.16
CA VAL A 200 -6.63 -14.54 13.77
C VAL A 200 -5.31 -15.19 13.36
N ARG A 201 -5.37 -16.05 12.34
CA ARG A 201 -4.23 -16.77 11.79
C ARG A 201 -3.82 -16.16 10.46
N VAL A 202 -2.50 -16.03 10.26
CA VAL A 202 -1.91 -15.64 8.98
C VAL A 202 -1.32 -16.88 8.31
N ARG A 203 -1.79 -17.19 7.11
CA ARG A 203 -1.20 -18.23 6.26
C ARG A 203 -0.38 -17.57 5.15
N GLY A 204 0.71 -18.20 4.76
CA GLY A 204 1.59 -17.74 3.69
C GLY A 204 2.83 -16.97 4.14
N ALA A 205 2.87 -16.52 5.41
CA ALA A 205 4.03 -15.87 5.99
C ALA A 205 4.40 -16.49 7.35
N ARG A 206 5.71 -16.49 7.65
CA ARG A 206 6.25 -16.95 8.94
C ARG A 206 6.68 -15.78 9.82
N GLU A 207 6.70 -14.58 9.28
CA GLU A 207 7.06 -13.34 9.96
C GLU A 207 5.92 -12.89 10.87
N ARG A 208 6.27 -12.13 11.91
CA ARG A 208 5.28 -11.45 12.74
C ARG A 208 4.62 -10.34 11.95
N LEU A 209 3.30 -10.34 11.87
CA LEU A 209 2.55 -9.35 11.13
C LEU A 209 1.59 -8.61 12.06
N ALA A 210 1.46 -7.31 11.86
CA ALA A 210 0.45 -6.51 12.52
C ALA A 210 -0.89 -6.64 11.79
N VAL A 211 -1.93 -6.98 12.52
CA VAL A 211 -3.29 -7.16 12.01
C VAL A 211 -4.24 -6.25 12.75
N GLU A 212 -5.05 -5.50 12.04
CA GLU A 212 -6.17 -4.75 12.58
C GLU A 212 -7.43 -5.58 12.44
N VAL A 213 -8.09 -5.84 13.57
CA VAL A 213 -9.37 -6.53 13.62
C VAL A 213 -10.46 -5.51 13.94
N ARG A 214 -11.51 -5.49 13.15
CA ARG A 214 -12.68 -4.63 13.35
C ARG A 214 -13.91 -5.47 13.64
N ASN A 215 -14.62 -5.07 14.64
CA ASN A 215 -15.91 -5.64 15.03
C ASN A 215 -17.04 -4.85 14.35
N ALA A 216 -17.78 -5.51 13.48
CA ALA A 216 -18.96 -4.94 12.82
C ALA A 216 -20.26 -5.27 13.54
N SER A 217 -20.21 -6.07 14.63
CA SER A 217 -21.37 -6.50 15.42
C SER A 217 -21.15 -6.20 16.93
N PRO A 218 -20.98 -4.93 17.33
CA PRO A 218 -20.65 -4.58 18.71
C PRO A 218 -21.78 -4.88 19.71
N GLU A 219 -22.98 -5.06 19.23
CA GLU A 219 -24.15 -5.49 20.02
C GLU A 219 -24.13 -6.98 20.39
N VAL A 220 -23.39 -7.80 19.64
CA VAL A 220 -23.26 -9.26 19.85
C VAL A 220 -21.98 -9.60 20.57
N ILE A 221 -20.88 -8.99 20.18
CA ILE A 221 -19.55 -9.28 20.70
C ILE A 221 -18.79 -7.99 21.01
N GLN A 222 -18.07 -7.96 22.10
CA GLN A 222 -17.19 -6.86 22.51
C GLN A 222 -15.75 -7.36 22.57
N LEU A 223 -14.86 -6.73 21.81
CA LEU A 223 -13.42 -6.99 21.91
C LEU A 223 -12.81 -6.24 23.09
N SER A 224 -11.69 -6.70 23.61
CA SER A 224 -11.06 -6.17 24.84
C SER A 224 -10.68 -4.69 24.73
N ARG A 225 -10.34 -4.20 23.55
CA ARG A 225 -9.89 -2.82 23.30
C ARG A 225 -10.91 -1.97 22.51
N GLY A 226 -12.16 -2.40 22.46
CA GLY A 226 -13.23 -1.72 21.72
C GLY A 226 -13.50 -2.32 20.34
N ASN A 227 -14.09 -1.53 19.44
CA ASN A 227 -14.52 -2.04 18.13
C ASN A 227 -13.38 -2.23 17.11
N VAL A 228 -12.19 -1.74 17.42
CA VAL A 228 -10.98 -1.90 16.59
C VAL A 228 -9.84 -2.33 17.50
N GLU A 229 -9.26 -3.47 17.21
CA GLU A 229 -8.14 -4.01 17.96
C GLU A 229 -6.95 -4.27 17.01
N ARG A 230 -5.75 -3.89 17.43
CA ARG A 230 -4.50 -4.15 16.72
C ARG A 230 -3.72 -5.19 17.46
N VAL A 231 -3.39 -6.26 16.78
CA VAL A 231 -2.65 -7.40 17.33
C VAL A 231 -1.45 -7.71 16.45
N THR A 232 -0.41 -8.26 17.07
CA THR A 232 0.77 -8.76 16.35
C THR A 232 0.78 -10.27 16.45
N THR A 233 0.92 -10.94 15.33
CA THR A 233 0.96 -12.41 15.27
C THR A 233 2.28 -12.97 15.83
N SER A 234 2.25 -14.23 16.24
CA SER A 234 3.39 -14.89 16.89
C SER A 234 4.58 -15.15 15.96
N GLY A 235 4.34 -15.17 14.66
CA GLY A 235 5.33 -15.68 13.69
C GLY A 235 5.43 -17.21 13.70
N GLY A 236 6.28 -17.76 12.82
CA GLY A 236 6.51 -19.18 12.68
C GLY A 236 5.40 -19.95 11.93
N GLU A 237 5.33 -21.27 12.11
CA GLU A 237 4.38 -22.13 11.36
C GLU A 237 2.92 -21.91 11.77
N ARG A 238 2.67 -21.58 13.03
CA ARG A 238 1.33 -21.26 13.55
C ARG A 238 1.18 -19.77 13.77
N ASN A 239 1.53 -19.00 12.76
CA ASN A 239 1.49 -17.53 12.78
C ASN A 239 0.07 -17.01 13.09
N ALA A 240 -0.21 -16.77 14.38
CA ALA A 240 -1.53 -16.36 14.86
C ALA A 240 -1.43 -15.37 16.02
N ALA A 241 -2.51 -14.62 16.24
CA ALA A 241 -2.71 -13.80 17.43
C ALA A 241 -4.04 -14.14 18.08
N GLU A 242 -4.08 -14.12 19.43
CA GLU A 242 -5.30 -14.27 20.20
C GLU A 242 -5.90 -12.90 20.54
N ILE A 243 -7.22 -12.83 20.52
CA ILE A 243 -8.01 -11.66 20.83
C ILE A 243 -9.03 -12.06 21.89
N GLU A 244 -9.04 -11.39 23.02
CA GLU A 244 -10.04 -11.60 24.05
C GLU A 244 -11.34 -10.90 23.68
N ALA A 245 -12.44 -11.61 23.86
CA ALA A 245 -13.77 -11.12 23.53
C ALA A 245 -14.79 -11.51 24.58
N LYS A 246 -15.80 -10.66 24.77
CA LYS A 246 -16.97 -10.93 25.60
C LYS A 246 -18.19 -11.05 24.68
N PHE A 247 -18.91 -12.15 24.78
CA PHE A 247 -20.14 -12.38 24.03
C PHE A 247 -21.32 -11.76 24.80
N LEU A 248 -21.92 -10.71 24.24
CA LEU A 248 -22.97 -9.94 24.91
C LEU A 248 -24.32 -10.63 24.76
N THR A 249 -24.58 -11.17 23.58
CA THR A 249 -25.82 -11.91 23.25
C THR A 249 -25.46 -13.15 22.42
N SER A 250 -26.41 -14.09 22.33
CA SER A 250 -26.30 -15.19 21.35
C SER A 250 -26.72 -14.68 19.98
N GLY A 251 -25.91 -14.96 18.94
CA GLY A 251 -26.20 -14.56 17.58
C GLY A 251 -24.94 -14.59 16.69
N ASP A 252 -25.17 -14.39 15.41
CA ASP A 252 -24.07 -14.26 14.44
C ASP A 252 -23.36 -12.92 14.61
N TYR A 253 -22.05 -12.93 14.50
CA TYR A 253 -21.21 -11.73 14.52
C TYR A 253 -20.27 -11.68 13.32
N THR A 254 -19.93 -10.47 12.94
CA THR A 254 -19.02 -10.23 11.82
C THR A 254 -17.77 -9.52 12.32
N LEU A 255 -16.62 -10.14 12.07
CA LEU A 255 -15.30 -9.53 12.27
C LEU A 255 -14.60 -9.42 10.91
N THR A 256 -13.87 -8.36 10.73
CA THR A 256 -12.99 -8.18 9.58
C THR A 256 -11.56 -8.03 10.04
N ALA A 257 -10.62 -8.64 9.34
CA ALA A 257 -9.20 -8.46 9.58
C ALA A 257 -8.53 -7.87 8.35
N ARG A 258 -7.62 -6.95 8.58
CA ARG A 258 -6.72 -6.48 7.53
C ARG A 258 -5.30 -6.45 8.05
N LEU A 259 -4.35 -6.66 7.17
CA LEU A 259 -2.96 -6.34 7.49
C LEU A 259 -2.88 -4.83 7.74
N ILE A 260 -2.26 -4.48 8.86
CA ILE A 260 -1.74 -3.13 8.96
C ILE A 260 -0.51 -3.17 8.06
N PRO A 261 -0.44 -2.34 7.01
CA PRO A 261 0.83 -2.15 6.36
C PRO A 261 1.80 -1.77 7.47
N THR A 262 2.70 -2.64 7.85
CA THR A 262 3.99 -2.20 8.33
C THR A 262 4.44 -1.30 7.20
N ASP A 263 4.46 0.01 7.45
CA ASP A 263 4.92 1.03 6.48
C ASP A 263 5.99 0.35 5.69
N SER A 264 5.72 0.10 4.43
CA SER A 264 6.29 -0.95 3.61
C SER A 264 7.73 -1.11 4.02
N GLY A 265 8.09 -2.21 4.70
CA GLY A 265 9.41 -2.38 5.31
C GLY A 265 10.56 -2.36 4.29
N LEU A 266 10.27 -1.83 3.12
CA LEU A 266 11.24 -1.37 2.15
C LEU A 266 11.59 0.06 2.54
N PRO A 267 12.83 0.29 2.93
CA PRO A 267 13.34 1.63 3.13
C PRO A 267 13.04 2.47 1.88
N ASP A 268 12.82 3.76 2.06
CA ASP A 268 12.74 4.67 0.92
C ASP A 268 14.13 4.74 0.27
N LEU A 269 14.37 3.75 -0.60
CA LEU A 269 15.65 3.58 -1.27
C LEU A 269 16.00 4.79 -2.14
N GLU A 270 15.01 5.47 -2.70
CA GLU A 270 15.27 6.65 -3.51
C GLU A 270 15.63 7.85 -2.62
N ALA A 271 14.93 8.08 -1.51
CA ALA A 271 15.32 9.11 -0.55
C ALA A 271 16.68 8.82 0.08
N ALA A 272 16.97 7.58 0.45
CA ALA A 272 18.28 7.17 0.94
C ALA A 272 19.37 7.36 -0.13
N ARG A 273 19.10 6.99 -1.37
CA ARG A 273 20.00 7.17 -2.50
C ARG A 273 20.34 8.64 -2.76
N GLN A 274 19.33 9.53 -2.77
CA GLN A 274 19.54 10.96 -2.95
C GLN A 274 20.45 11.55 -1.87
N LYS A 275 20.26 11.15 -0.61
CA LYS A 275 21.10 11.57 0.51
C LYS A 275 22.53 11.04 0.39
N LEU A 276 22.69 9.79 -0.08
CA LEU A 276 24.00 9.21 -0.35
C LEU A 276 24.72 9.87 -1.53
N VAL A 277 24.00 10.29 -2.57
CA VAL A 277 24.57 11.07 -3.68
C VAL A 277 25.06 12.43 -3.17
N ALA A 278 24.28 13.11 -2.31
CA ALA A 278 24.70 14.35 -1.67
C ALA A 278 25.92 14.13 -0.75
N ALA A 279 25.92 13.07 0.07
CA ALA A 279 27.05 12.68 0.90
C ALA A 279 28.31 12.42 0.08
N ARG A 280 28.18 11.69 -1.00
CA ARG A 280 29.29 11.36 -1.92
C ARG A 280 29.96 12.61 -2.49
N ALA A 281 29.20 13.68 -2.77
CA ALA A 281 29.73 14.96 -3.27
C ALA A 281 30.65 15.66 -2.25
N LEU A 282 30.44 15.41 -0.96
CA LEU A 282 31.24 15.97 0.14
C LEU A 282 32.38 15.03 0.57
N ALA A 283 32.37 13.78 0.14
CA ALA A 283 33.30 12.77 0.60
C ALA A 283 34.58 12.75 -0.25
N THR A 284 35.69 12.42 0.40
CA THR A 284 36.98 12.19 -0.25
C THR A 284 37.50 10.79 0.05
N GLY A 285 38.35 10.25 -0.85
CA GLY A 285 39.04 8.98 -0.63
C GLY A 285 38.11 7.80 -0.43
N ASN A 286 38.33 7.05 0.65
CA ASN A 286 37.60 5.80 0.94
C ASN A 286 36.09 6.02 1.17
N TRP A 287 35.70 7.14 1.74
CA TRP A 287 34.30 7.47 2.01
C TRP A 287 33.48 7.66 0.72
N ALA A 288 34.06 8.32 -0.30
CA ALA A 288 33.43 8.45 -1.60
C ALA A 288 33.24 7.09 -2.27
N ALA A 289 34.23 6.20 -2.19
CA ALA A 289 34.15 4.85 -2.75
C ALA A 289 33.08 3.98 -2.04
N ARG A 290 32.92 4.13 -0.72
CA ARG A 290 31.88 3.43 0.05
C ARG A 290 30.48 3.93 -0.31
N ALA A 291 30.28 5.24 -0.37
CA ALA A 291 29.01 5.82 -0.81
C ALA A 291 28.65 5.36 -2.23
N ASP A 292 29.59 5.39 -3.16
CA ASP A 292 29.42 4.89 -4.54
C ASP A 292 29.04 3.39 -4.57
N ARG A 293 29.56 2.59 -3.64
CA ARG A 293 29.23 1.16 -3.55
C ARG A 293 27.77 0.98 -3.15
N VAL A 294 27.32 1.67 -2.12
CA VAL A 294 25.92 1.59 -1.64
C VAL A 294 24.96 2.11 -2.70
N ILE A 295 25.29 3.24 -3.34
CA ILE A 295 24.46 3.78 -4.44
C ILE A 295 24.33 2.76 -5.56
N ARG A 296 25.45 2.17 -6.03
CA ARG A 296 25.42 1.14 -7.08
C ARG A 296 24.65 -0.11 -6.63
N GLN A 297 24.67 -0.46 -5.36
CA GLN A 297 23.93 -1.59 -4.84
C GLN A 297 22.43 -1.31 -4.84
N ILE A 298 22.00 -0.10 -4.43
CA ILE A 298 20.61 0.36 -4.56
C ILE A 298 20.16 0.32 -6.03
N ASP A 299 21.01 0.78 -6.96
CA ASP A 299 20.67 0.86 -8.38
C ASP A 299 20.59 -0.53 -9.08
N ARG A 300 21.39 -1.51 -8.64
CA ARG A 300 21.50 -2.83 -9.30
C ARG A 300 20.71 -3.94 -8.63
N ALA A 301 20.62 -3.90 -7.30
CA ALA A 301 20.03 -4.94 -6.49
C ALA A 301 19.24 -4.34 -5.31
N PRO A 302 18.18 -3.54 -5.59
CA PRO A 302 17.39 -2.89 -4.54
C PRO A 302 16.69 -3.88 -3.60
N GLN A 303 16.56 -5.16 -3.98
CA GLN A 303 16.02 -6.24 -3.17
C GLN A 303 16.98 -6.68 -2.04
N ASP A 304 18.28 -6.41 -2.14
CA ASP A 304 19.30 -6.80 -1.17
C ASP A 304 19.39 -5.81 0.01
N ILE A 305 18.23 -5.50 0.58
CA ILE A 305 18.06 -4.49 1.65
C ILE A 305 18.95 -4.80 2.86
N ALA A 306 19.09 -6.09 3.22
CA ALA A 306 19.91 -6.49 4.37
C ALA A 306 21.39 -6.13 4.17
N GLU A 307 21.91 -6.28 2.95
CA GLU A 307 23.30 -5.95 2.63
C GLU A 307 23.53 -4.44 2.55
N ILE A 308 22.58 -3.71 1.95
CA ILE A 308 22.59 -2.24 1.92
C ILE A 308 22.58 -1.68 3.35
N ARG A 309 21.71 -2.22 4.20
CA ARG A 309 21.62 -1.87 5.62
C ARG A 309 22.93 -2.11 6.34
N ALA A 310 23.49 -3.31 6.22
CA ALA A 310 24.73 -3.68 6.87
C ALA A 310 25.92 -2.78 6.47
N GLU A 311 25.96 -2.31 5.22
CA GLU A 311 27.00 -1.39 4.76
C GLU A 311 26.80 0.03 5.33
N LEU A 312 25.56 0.52 5.39
CA LEU A 312 25.25 1.80 6.03
C LEU A 312 25.59 1.79 7.52
N GLU A 313 25.24 0.72 8.24
CA GLU A 313 25.62 0.54 9.65
C GLU A 313 27.15 0.54 9.84
N ARG A 314 27.87 -0.18 8.99
CA ARG A 314 29.35 -0.19 9.03
C ARG A 314 29.93 1.20 8.75
N MET A 315 29.33 1.95 7.80
CA MET A 315 29.75 3.33 7.54
C MET A 315 29.57 4.23 8.76
N LEU A 316 28.45 4.12 9.48
CA LEU A 316 28.17 4.91 10.68
C LEU A 316 29.09 4.52 11.85
N ASN A 317 29.31 3.22 12.05
CA ASN A 317 30.17 2.71 13.13
C ASN A 317 31.64 3.13 12.97
N ASP A 318 32.10 3.33 11.75
CA ASP A 318 33.45 3.80 11.43
C ASP A 318 33.63 5.31 11.63
N LYS A 319 32.60 6.00 12.16
CA LYS A 319 32.59 7.44 12.51
C LYS A 319 33.01 8.33 11.33
N PRO A 320 32.16 8.45 10.32
CA PRO A 320 32.45 9.29 9.18
C PRO A 320 32.59 10.78 9.56
N PRO A 321 33.34 11.58 8.79
CA PRO A 321 33.63 12.97 9.19
C PRO A 321 32.50 13.93 8.87
N GLY A 322 32.24 14.90 9.79
CA GLY A 322 31.50 16.14 9.57
C GLY A 322 30.15 16.00 8.90
N GLU A 323 29.91 16.81 7.90
CA GLU A 323 28.63 16.87 7.17
C GLU A 323 28.30 15.58 6.40
N PHE A 324 29.34 14.83 5.97
CA PHE A 324 29.15 13.50 5.39
C PHE A 324 28.48 12.54 6.37
N ALA A 325 28.89 12.56 7.66
CA ALA A 325 28.26 11.74 8.70
C ALA A 325 26.77 12.02 8.81
N PHE A 326 26.37 13.29 8.83
CA PHE A 326 24.97 13.71 8.93
C PHE A 326 24.13 13.19 7.76
N LEU A 327 24.66 13.24 6.54
CA LEU A 327 23.95 12.76 5.36
C LEU A 327 23.85 11.21 5.32
N VAL A 328 24.89 10.50 5.77
CA VAL A 328 24.83 9.02 5.90
C VAL A 328 23.85 8.63 7.00
N GLU A 329 23.84 9.31 8.14
CA GLU A 329 22.86 9.08 9.20
C GLU A 329 21.44 9.39 8.73
N SER A 330 21.26 10.48 7.98
CA SER A 330 19.96 10.81 7.39
C SER A 330 19.50 9.77 6.37
N ALA A 331 20.41 9.19 5.56
CA ALA A 331 20.09 8.06 4.68
C ALA A 331 19.72 6.81 5.49
N TRP A 332 20.42 6.54 6.58
CA TRP A 332 20.12 5.44 7.51
C TRP A 332 18.74 5.61 8.16
N GLN A 333 18.35 6.82 8.54
CA GLN A 333 17.04 7.09 9.10
C GLN A 333 15.91 6.77 8.11
N GLU A 334 16.10 6.99 6.79
CA GLU A 334 15.12 6.56 5.78
C GLU A 334 14.97 5.04 5.74
N PHE A 335 16.05 4.30 6.04
CA PHE A 335 15.99 2.85 6.22
C PHE A 335 15.29 2.41 7.50
N GLN A 336 15.30 3.22 8.56
CA GLN A 336 14.69 2.88 9.84
C GLN A 336 13.23 3.30 9.96
N LYS A 337 12.78 4.33 9.22
CA LYS A 337 11.39 4.83 9.28
C LYS A 337 10.34 3.75 9.03
N ASN A 338 10.72 2.67 8.41
CA ASN A 338 9.84 1.61 7.95
C ASN A 338 10.14 0.23 8.59
N ASN A 339 10.84 0.22 9.75
CA ASN A 339 11.12 -1.00 10.53
C ASN A 339 10.31 -1.08 11.82
#